data_873bfe102b09694eb6be42f73a1ccabb
#
_entry.id   873bfe102b09694eb6be42f73a1ccabb
#
_cell.length_a   1.000
_cell.length_b   1.000
_cell.length_c   1.000
_cell.angle_alpha   90.00
_cell.angle_beta   90.00
_cell.angle_gamma   90.00
#
_symmetry.space_group_name_H-M   'P 1'
#
loop_
_entity.id
_entity.type
_entity.pdbx_description
1 polymer ?
#
loop_
_entity_poly.entity_id
_entity_poly.type
_entity_poly.pdbx_seq_one_letter_code
_entity_poly.pdbx_strand_id
1 'polypeptide(L)'
;MTSDEVLELEAVPQRIAVIGGGAIGCEFASTFADLGAAVTILEGLPKILPGLDSDVANVVVKSFKKKKIDIRTGVSVTGHTPQSDGTTVVHLADGGELAVDAVIVSVGRRPNSAPLGLEATVVNVDERGFVATDEYCQTTEAGVYAIGDLIDSPQLAHVAYAEAVMVVKHLLGEQPLPVDYDRVPWAIYCDPEVAWAGPGE
;
A
#
# COMPACT_ATOMS: atom_id res chain seq x y z
N MET A 1 -3.78 12.21 -6.87
CA MET A 1 -4.85 11.59 -6.06
C MET A 1 -4.27 10.48 -5.21
N THR A 2 -4.74 10.33 -3.99
CA THR A 2 -4.51 9.17 -3.12
C THR A 2 -5.55 8.07 -3.42
N SER A 3 -5.48 6.94 -2.72
CA SER A 3 -6.48 5.87 -2.84
C SER A 3 -7.90 6.32 -2.52
N ASP A 4 -8.08 7.25 -1.58
CA ASP A 4 -9.41 7.72 -1.19
C ASP A 4 -10.08 8.50 -2.32
N GLU A 5 -9.35 9.45 -2.91
CA GLU A 5 -9.86 10.28 -4.01
C GLU A 5 -10.09 9.48 -5.30
N VAL A 6 -9.29 8.42 -5.52
CA VAL A 6 -9.46 7.53 -6.68
C VAL A 6 -10.78 6.77 -6.63
N LEU A 7 -11.22 6.37 -5.43
CA LEU A 7 -12.49 5.64 -5.24
C LEU A 7 -13.73 6.53 -5.42
N GLU A 8 -13.56 7.86 -5.41
CA GLU A 8 -14.63 8.85 -5.61
C GLU A 8 -14.74 9.34 -7.07
N LEU A 9 -13.92 8.81 -7.99
CA LEU A 9 -13.95 9.22 -9.40
C LEU A 9 -15.31 8.88 -10.05
N GLU A 10 -15.94 9.90 -10.63
CA GLU A 10 -17.22 9.75 -11.37
C GLU A 10 -17.05 9.23 -12.81
N ALA A 11 -15.83 9.31 -13.35
CA ALA A 11 -15.51 8.86 -14.70
C ALA A 11 -14.10 8.28 -14.78
N VAL A 12 -13.89 7.33 -15.67
CA VAL A 12 -12.58 6.71 -15.91
C VAL A 12 -11.71 7.66 -16.73
N PRO A 13 -10.56 8.13 -16.19
CA PRO A 13 -9.60 8.90 -16.97
C PRO A 13 -9.03 8.08 -18.12
N GLN A 14 -8.73 8.70 -19.25
CA GLN A 14 -8.22 7.97 -20.42
C GLN A 14 -6.74 7.57 -20.27
N ARG A 15 -5.92 8.42 -19.63
CA ARG A 15 -4.48 8.21 -19.42
C ARG A 15 -4.16 8.41 -17.96
N ILE A 16 -3.56 7.41 -17.35
CA ILE A 16 -3.27 7.40 -15.91
C ILE A 16 -1.80 7.09 -15.67
N ALA A 17 -1.14 7.91 -14.85
CA ALA A 17 0.13 7.58 -14.23
C ALA A 17 -0.12 7.04 -12.82
N VAL A 18 0.39 5.85 -12.52
CA VAL A 18 0.42 5.28 -11.16
C VAL A 18 1.84 5.38 -10.64
N ILE A 19 2.05 6.19 -9.61
CA ILE A 19 3.34 6.36 -8.95
C ILE A 19 3.41 5.37 -7.79
N GLY A 20 4.32 4.41 -7.89
CA GLY A 20 4.48 3.27 -6.98
C GLY A 20 3.93 1.98 -7.56
N GLY A 21 4.79 0.97 -7.70
CA GLY A 21 4.50 -0.37 -8.21
C GLY A 21 4.33 -1.41 -7.12
N GLY A 22 3.92 -1.02 -5.91
CA GLY A 22 3.51 -1.92 -4.83
C GLY A 22 2.13 -2.53 -5.08
N ALA A 23 1.58 -3.25 -4.09
CA ALA A 23 0.28 -3.92 -4.18
C ALA A 23 -0.84 -2.98 -4.65
N ILE A 24 -1.04 -1.87 -3.93
CA ILE A 24 -2.10 -0.88 -4.22
C ILE A 24 -1.95 -0.29 -5.63
N GLY A 25 -0.71 0.07 -6.03
CA GLY A 25 -0.47 0.61 -7.37
C GLY A 25 -0.74 -0.40 -8.48
N CYS A 26 -0.39 -1.66 -8.27
CA CYS A 26 -0.67 -2.74 -9.22
C CYS A 26 -2.17 -3.05 -9.32
N GLU A 27 -2.91 -3.00 -8.20
CA GLU A 27 -4.36 -3.19 -8.18
C GLU A 27 -5.07 -2.09 -8.96
N PHE A 28 -4.76 -0.82 -8.70
CA PHE A 28 -5.31 0.29 -9.48
C PHE A 28 -4.91 0.23 -10.95
N ALA A 29 -3.64 -0.07 -11.25
CA ALA A 29 -3.18 -0.18 -12.63
C ALA A 29 -3.94 -1.27 -13.40
N SER A 30 -4.16 -2.43 -12.78
CA SER A 30 -4.94 -3.53 -13.35
C SER A 30 -6.39 -3.12 -13.58
N THR A 31 -7.04 -2.57 -12.56
CA THR A 31 -8.45 -2.16 -12.61
C THR A 31 -8.69 -1.10 -13.71
N PHE A 32 -7.89 -0.05 -13.75
CA PHE A 32 -8.08 1.00 -14.75
C PHE A 32 -7.74 0.56 -16.17
N ALA A 33 -6.76 -0.34 -16.34
CA ALA A 33 -6.48 -0.93 -17.65
C ALA A 33 -7.66 -1.78 -18.14
N ASP A 34 -8.30 -2.54 -17.26
CA ASP A 34 -9.49 -3.34 -17.57
C ASP A 34 -10.72 -2.46 -17.86
N LEU A 35 -10.78 -1.26 -17.26
CA LEU A 35 -11.78 -0.24 -17.58
C LEU A 35 -11.47 0.56 -18.87
N GLY A 36 -10.36 0.26 -19.55
CA GLY A 36 -9.99 0.81 -20.85
C GLY A 36 -9.05 2.02 -20.81
N ALA A 37 -8.52 2.40 -19.66
CA ALA A 37 -7.52 3.46 -19.56
C ALA A 37 -6.14 3.01 -20.07
N ALA A 38 -5.38 3.95 -20.66
CA ALA A 38 -3.95 3.77 -20.89
C ALA A 38 -3.18 4.03 -19.59
N VAL A 39 -2.58 3.00 -19.01
CA VAL A 39 -1.94 3.08 -17.71
C VAL A 39 -0.43 2.97 -17.83
N THR A 40 0.29 3.86 -17.13
CA THR A 40 1.75 3.82 -16.93
C THR A 40 2.05 3.72 -15.45
N ILE A 41 2.77 2.67 -15.03
CA ILE A 41 3.33 2.53 -13.68
C ILE A 41 4.72 3.16 -13.66
N LEU A 42 4.98 4.05 -12.71
CA LEU A 42 6.26 4.69 -12.43
C LEU A 42 6.77 4.19 -11.09
N GLU A 43 7.79 3.32 -11.09
CA GLU A 43 8.35 2.69 -9.90
C GLU A 43 9.82 3.08 -9.72
N GLY A 44 10.17 3.55 -8.51
CA GLY A 44 11.54 3.93 -8.16
C GLY A 44 12.48 2.74 -7.99
N LEU A 45 11.96 1.59 -7.59
CA LEU A 45 12.73 0.36 -7.43
C LEU A 45 12.98 -0.35 -8.78
N PRO A 46 13.94 -1.29 -8.84
CA PRO A 46 14.24 -2.03 -10.07
C PRO A 46 13.11 -2.97 -10.54
N LYS A 47 12.14 -3.29 -9.69
CA LYS A 47 11.01 -4.17 -10.00
C LYS A 47 9.74 -3.70 -9.30
N ILE A 48 8.57 -3.97 -9.88
CA ILE A 48 7.28 -3.84 -9.19
C ILE A 48 7.11 -4.98 -8.20
N LEU A 49 6.20 -4.81 -7.21
CA LEU A 49 5.90 -5.81 -6.18
C LEU A 49 7.17 -6.29 -5.45
N PRO A 50 7.95 -5.39 -4.85
CA PRO A 50 9.30 -5.70 -4.34
C PRO A 50 9.31 -6.76 -3.22
N GLY A 51 8.16 -6.99 -2.56
CA GLY A 51 8.02 -8.01 -1.50
C GLY A 51 7.67 -9.41 -2.01
N LEU A 52 7.45 -9.58 -3.32
CA LEU A 52 7.13 -10.88 -3.92
C LEU A 52 8.37 -11.58 -4.45
N ASP A 53 8.33 -12.92 -4.44
CA ASP A 53 9.26 -13.76 -5.16
C ASP A 53 9.27 -13.40 -6.64
N SER A 54 10.46 -13.42 -7.24
CA SER A 54 10.64 -12.92 -8.60
C SER A 54 9.81 -13.68 -9.64
N ASP A 55 9.58 -14.96 -9.44
CA ASP A 55 8.77 -15.79 -10.35
C ASP A 55 7.31 -15.36 -10.34
N VAL A 56 6.75 -15.08 -9.15
CA VAL A 56 5.38 -14.61 -8.97
C VAL A 56 5.23 -13.20 -9.55
N ALA A 57 6.13 -12.28 -9.21
CA ALA A 57 6.12 -10.91 -9.75
C ALA A 57 6.21 -10.92 -11.30
N ASN A 58 7.00 -11.82 -11.89
CA ASN A 58 7.12 -11.94 -13.34
C ASN A 58 5.84 -12.41 -14.03
N VAL A 59 4.98 -13.19 -13.35
CA VAL A 59 3.66 -13.56 -13.89
C VAL A 59 2.80 -12.31 -14.04
N VAL A 60 2.77 -11.44 -13.02
CA VAL A 60 2.04 -10.17 -13.06
C VAL A 60 2.58 -9.25 -14.16
N VAL A 61 3.91 -9.08 -14.23
CA VAL A 61 4.56 -8.27 -15.28
C VAL A 61 4.18 -8.73 -16.68
N LYS A 62 4.17 -10.04 -16.92
CA LYS A 62 3.76 -10.61 -18.24
C LYS A 62 2.30 -10.33 -18.55
N SER A 63 1.40 -10.42 -17.57
CA SER A 63 -0.01 -10.08 -17.74
C SER A 63 -0.20 -8.60 -18.02
N PHE A 64 0.43 -7.73 -17.23
CA PHE A 64 0.36 -6.29 -17.42
C PHE A 64 0.86 -5.85 -18.81
N LYS A 65 1.93 -6.45 -19.31
CA LYS A 65 2.39 -6.22 -20.70
C LYS A 65 1.35 -6.64 -21.74
N LYS A 66 0.62 -7.75 -21.54
CA LYS A 66 -0.47 -8.16 -22.43
C LYS A 66 -1.64 -7.17 -22.41
N LYS A 67 -1.93 -6.59 -21.22
CA LYS A 67 -2.92 -5.54 -21.04
C LYS A 67 -2.44 -4.15 -21.52
N LYS A 68 -1.21 -4.06 -22.04
CA LYS A 68 -0.57 -2.82 -22.50
C LYS A 68 -0.34 -1.79 -21.39
N ILE A 69 -0.22 -2.23 -20.15
CA ILE A 69 0.24 -1.39 -19.06
C ILE A 69 1.74 -1.13 -19.27
N ASP A 70 2.13 0.14 -19.36
CA ASP A 70 3.54 0.54 -19.46
C ASP A 70 4.16 0.53 -18.07
N ILE A 71 5.21 -0.26 -17.86
CA ILE A 71 5.89 -0.40 -16.57
C ILE A 71 7.29 0.19 -16.71
N ARG A 72 7.53 1.31 -16.01
CA ARG A 72 8.83 1.99 -15.94
C ARG A 72 9.38 1.86 -14.54
N THR A 73 10.42 1.04 -14.40
CA THR A 73 11.13 0.82 -13.13
C THR A 73 12.44 1.60 -13.07
N GLY A 74 12.95 1.86 -11.86
CA GLY A 74 14.16 2.66 -11.66
C GLY A 74 13.96 4.15 -12.01
N VAL A 75 12.70 4.63 -12.04
CA VAL A 75 12.37 6.02 -12.36
C VAL A 75 11.88 6.77 -11.13
N SER A 76 12.34 7.99 -10.95
CA SER A 76 11.91 8.88 -9.88
C SER A 76 11.07 10.02 -10.45
N VAL A 77 9.90 10.24 -9.87
CA VAL A 77 9.06 11.40 -10.18
C VAL A 77 9.53 12.58 -9.34
N THR A 78 9.80 13.70 -9.99
CA THR A 78 10.30 14.92 -9.34
C THR A 78 9.20 15.97 -9.13
N GLY A 79 8.07 15.84 -9.83
CA GLY A 79 6.97 16.78 -9.73
C GLY A 79 5.95 16.61 -10.84
N HIS A 80 5.01 17.54 -10.89
CA HIS A 80 4.02 17.62 -11.96
C HIS A 80 3.63 19.07 -12.27
N THR A 81 3.14 19.32 -13.47
CA THR A 81 2.62 20.63 -13.90
C THR A 81 1.23 20.45 -14.46
N PRO A 82 0.17 20.97 -13.79
CA PRO A 82 -1.18 21.00 -14.33
C PRO A 82 -1.25 21.87 -15.60
N GLN A 83 -2.03 21.42 -16.57
CA GLN A 83 -2.24 22.11 -17.85
C GLN A 83 -3.63 22.75 -17.89
N SER A 84 -3.78 23.76 -18.77
CA SER A 84 -5.05 24.49 -18.93
C SER A 84 -6.19 23.65 -19.53
N ASP A 85 -5.86 22.53 -20.18
CA ASP A 85 -6.81 21.58 -20.75
C ASP A 85 -7.30 20.51 -19.78
N GLY A 86 -6.91 20.60 -18.49
CA GLY A 86 -7.27 19.63 -17.44
C GLY A 86 -6.34 18.42 -17.34
N THR A 87 -5.34 18.33 -18.22
CA THR A 87 -4.30 17.29 -18.11
C THR A 87 -3.20 17.71 -17.14
N THR A 88 -2.28 16.83 -16.84
CA THR A 88 -1.06 17.13 -16.07
C THR A 88 0.16 16.47 -16.72
N VAL A 89 1.28 17.17 -16.68
CA VAL A 89 2.58 16.61 -17.10
C VAL A 89 3.34 16.17 -15.85
N VAL A 90 3.66 14.89 -15.78
CA VAL A 90 4.52 14.29 -14.73
C VAL A 90 5.96 14.41 -15.18
N HIS A 91 6.83 14.95 -14.33
CA HIS A 91 8.27 15.13 -14.59
C HIS A 91 9.08 14.00 -13.94
N LEU A 92 10.00 13.43 -14.70
CA LEU A 92 10.91 12.38 -14.24
C LEU A 92 12.32 12.94 -14.01
N ALA A 93 13.08 12.33 -13.12
CA ALA A 93 14.42 12.77 -12.75
C ALA A 93 15.45 12.72 -13.91
N ASP A 94 15.20 11.88 -14.92
CA ASP A 94 16.01 11.78 -16.13
C ASP A 94 15.69 12.86 -17.18
N GLY A 95 14.78 13.76 -16.88
CA GLY A 95 14.27 14.80 -17.77
C GLY A 95 13.11 14.35 -18.67
N GLY A 96 12.66 13.09 -18.54
CA GLY A 96 11.46 12.60 -19.22
C GLY A 96 10.19 13.25 -18.72
N GLU A 97 9.16 13.28 -19.58
CA GLU A 97 7.84 13.81 -19.26
C GLU A 97 6.76 12.83 -19.68
N LEU A 98 5.66 12.81 -18.93
CA LEU A 98 4.49 12.01 -19.22
C LEU A 98 3.21 12.83 -19.04
N ALA A 99 2.49 13.09 -20.13
CA ALA A 99 1.20 13.79 -20.11
C ALA A 99 0.06 12.81 -19.84
N VAL A 100 -0.72 13.04 -18.79
CA VAL A 100 -1.81 12.18 -18.32
C VAL A 100 -3.03 13.00 -17.89
N ASP A 101 -4.18 12.33 -17.78
CA ASP A 101 -5.41 12.94 -17.30
C ASP A 101 -5.54 12.80 -15.77
N ALA A 102 -4.86 11.78 -15.19
CA ALA A 102 -4.87 11.57 -13.76
C ALA A 102 -3.54 10.99 -13.27
N VAL A 103 -3.18 11.31 -12.02
CA VAL A 103 -2.01 10.74 -11.32
C VAL A 103 -2.48 10.11 -10.02
N ILE A 104 -2.21 8.83 -9.86
CA ILE A 104 -2.47 8.06 -8.63
C ILE A 104 -1.15 7.89 -7.88
N VAL A 105 -1.12 8.27 -6.61
CA VAL A 105 0.06 8.15 -5.76
C VAL A 105 -0.14 7.02 -4.77
N SER A 106 0.69 5.96 -4.87
CA SER A 106 0.63 4.74 -4.07
C SER A 106 2.02 4.30 -3.58
N VAL A 107 2.76 5.25 -3.01
CA VAL A 107 4.17 5.09 -2.59
C VAL A 107 4.34 4.63 -1.13
N GLY A 108 3.28 4.18 -0.49
CA GLY A 108 3.28 3.66 0.88
C GLY A 108 2.11 4.17 1.71
N ARG A 109 2.07 3.70 2.96
CA ARG A 109 1.04 4.03 3.95
C ARG A 109 1.73 4.59 5.19
N ARG A 110 1.00 5.41 5.95
CA ARG A 110 1.41 5.90 7.25
C ARG A 110 0.31 5.62 8.26
N PRO A 111 0.64 5.27 9.51
CA PRO A 111 -0.36 5.13 10.55
C PRO A 111 -1.05 6.47 10.81
N ASN A 112 -2.36 6.44 11.03
CA ASN A 112 -3.14 7.64 11.31
C ASN A 112 -3.22 7.88 12.83
N SER A 113 -2.08 7.98 13.49
CA SER A 113 -1.94 8.13 14.93
C SER A 113 -1.98 9.59 15.40
N ALA A 114 -1.56 10.53 14.55
CA ALA A 114 -1.46 11.95 14.90
C ALA A 114 -2.75 12.59 15.46
N PRO A 115 -3.97 12.29 14.94
CA PRO A 115 -5.19 12.92 15.47
C PRO A 115 -5.74 12.27 16.75
N LEU A 116 -5.06 11.27 17.33
CA LEU A 116 -5.57 10.51 18.47
C LEU A 116 -5.28 11.16 19.82
N GLY A 117 -4.51 12.25 19.88
CA GLY A 117 -4.17 12.95 21.12
C GLY A 117 -3.24 12.15 22.03
N LEU A 118 -2.42 11.27 21.48
CA LEU A 118 -1.53 10.36 22.22
C LEU A 118 -0.43 11.12 22.98
N GLU A 119 -0.14 12.35 22.60
CA GLU A 119 0.80 13.25 23.29
C GLU A 119 0.36 13.62 24.72
N ALA A 120 -0.92 13.41 25.04
CA ALA A 120 -1.45 13.61 26.40
C ALA A 120 -1.33 12.34 27.28
N THR A 121 -0.74 11.27 26.77
CA THR A 121 -0.58 9.97 27.41
C THR A 121 0.89 9.58 27.51
N VAL A 122 1.20 8.43 28.12
CA VAL A 122 2.53 7.83 28.08
C VAL A 122 2.71 6.81 26.95
N VAL A 123 1.78 6.78 26.00
CA VAL A 123 1.88 5.93 24.80
C VAL A 123 3.05 6.36 23.94
N ASN A 124 3.96 5.47 23.63
CA ASN A 124 5.08 5.73 22.75
C ASN A 124 4.67 5.59 21.28
N VAL A 125 5.04 6.60 20.49
CA VAL A 125 4.87 6.61 19.03
C VAL A 125 6.25 6.78 18.40
N ASP A 126 6.59 5.96 17.42
CA ASP A 126 7.88 6.02 16.74
C ASP A 126 7.94 7.17 15.73
N GLU A 127 9.14 7.41 15.14
CA GLU A 127 9.37 8.46 14.13
C GLU A 127 8.55 8.28 12.84
N ARG A 128 8.09 7.05 12.56
CA ARG A 128 7.22 6.72 11.42
C ARG A 128 5.74 6.91 11.74
N GLY A 129 5.40 7.16 13.02
CA GLY A 129 4.05 7.35 13.52
C GLY A 129 3.40 6.06 14.06
N PHE A 130 4.09 4.93 14.12
CA PHE A 130 3.55 3.70 14.69
C PHE A 130 3.54 3.74 16.21
N VAL A 131 2.46 3.24 16.81
CA VAL A 131 2.34 3.04 18.24
C VAL A 131 3.14 1.81 18.65
N ALA A 132 4.07 2.00 19.60
CA ALA A 132 4.86 0.89 20.14
C ALA A 132 4.01 0.01 21.07
N THR A 133 4.06 -1.31 20.85
CA THR A 133 3.32 -2.31 21.64
C THR A 133 4.21 -3.50 21.98
N ASP A 134 3.78 -4.27 22.97
CA ASP A 134 4.31 -5.60 23.22
C ASP A 134 3.68 -6.67 22.29
N GLU A 135 4.02 -7.94 22.51
CA GLU A 135 3.51 -9.08 21.72
C GLU A 135 2.01 -9.32 21.86
N TYR A 136 1.35 -8.72 22.86
CA TYR A 136 -0.09 -8.75 23.09
C TYR A 136 -0.79 -7.44 22.67
N CYS A 137 -0.11 -6.62 21.89
CA CYS A 137 -0.61 -5.30 21.42
C CYS A 137 -0.86 -4.30 22.56
N GLN A 138 -0.32 -4.51 23.77
CA GLN A 138 -0.43 -3.55 24.86
C GLN A 138 0.58 -2.42 24.67
N THR A 139 0.13 -1.19 24.84
CA THR A 139 0.99 0.00 24.79
C THR A 139 1.71 0.23 26.13
N THR A 140 2.55 1.26 26.18
CA THR A 140 3.18 1.72 27.42
C THR A 140 2.20 2.35 28.40
N GLU A 141 0.98 2.70 27.98
CA GLU A 141 -0.10 3.15 28.85
C GLU A 141 -0.92 1.95 29.34
N ALA A 142 -1.03 1.81 30.66
CA ALA A 142 -1.74 0.67 31.25
C ALA A 142 -3.21 0.62 30.83
N GLY A 143 -3.66 -0.52 30.32
CA GLY A 143 -5.03 -0.74 29.84
C GLY A 143 -5.33 -0.15 28.46
N VAL A 144 -4.32 0.37 27.77
CA VAL A 144 -4.44 0.86 26.39
C VAL A 144 -3.74 -0.10 25.43
N TYR A 145 -4.43 -0.50 24.38
CA TYR A 145 -3.96 -1.42 23.36
C TYR A 145 -4.05 -0.75 21.99
N ALA A 146 -3.14 -1.08 21.07
CA ALA A 146 -3.16 -0.63 19.70
C ALA A 146 -3.02 -1.83 18.76
N ILE A 147 -3.79 -1.85 17.67
CA ILE A 147 -3.84 -2.94 16.69
C ILE A 147 -3.93 -2.40 15.26
N GLY A 148 -3.71 -3.29 14.29
CA GLY A 148 -3.85 -2.99 12.87
C GLY A 148 -2.85 -1.96 12.38
N ASP A 149 -3.28 -1.13 11.45
CA ASP A 149 -2.42 -0.16 10.76
C ASP A 149 -1.79 0.91 11.69
N LEU A 150 -2.15 0.94 12.97
CA LEU A 150 -1.53 1.81 13.97
C LEU A 150 -0.22 1.28 14.52
N ILE A 151 0.05 -0.02 14.43
CA ILE A 151 1.27 -0.65 14.94
C ILE A 151 2.14 -1.15 13.78
N ASP A 152 3.41 -1.43 14.04
CA ASP A 152 4.35 -1.94 13.02
C ASP A 152 4.14 -3.45 12.79
N SER A 153 2.99 -3.78 12.22
CA SER A 153 2.59 -5.12 11.80
C SER A 153 2.16 -5.11 10.33
N PRO A 154 1.92 -6.26 9.70
CA PRO A 154 1.38 -6.29 8.34
C PRO A 154 0.06 -5.53 8.26
N GLN A 155 0.02 -4.46 7.48
CA GLN A 155 -1.13 -3.55 7.34
C GLN A 155 -2.25 -4.20 6.50
N LEU A 156 -2.87 -5.23 7.08
CA LEU A 156 -3.90 -6.07 6.46
C LEU A 156 -5.08 -6.22 7.42
N ALA A 157 -6.30 -6.11 6.89
CA ALA A 157 -7.52 -6.15 7.69
C ALA A 157 -7.64 -7.43 8.54
N HIS A 158 -7.30 -8.59 7.97
CA HIS A 158 -7.38 -9.87 8.69
C HIS A 158 -6.30 -10.02 9.77
N VAL A 159 -5.18 -9.30 9.67
CA VAL A 159 -4.19 -9.20 10.75
C VAL A 159 -4.76 -8.42 11.91
N ALA A 160 -5.35 -7.26 11.65
CA ALA A 160 -6.03 -6.48 12.68
C ALA A 160 -7.16 -7.26 13.38
N TYR A 161 -7.91 -8.12 12.66
CA TYR A 161 -8.89 -9.02 13.27
C TYR A 161 -8.23 -10.06 14.18
N ALA A 162 -7.12 -10.66 13.77
CA ALA A 162 -6.39 -11.63 14.60
C ALA A 162 -5.85 -10.98 15.88
N GLU A 163 -5.26 -9.80 15.75
CA GLU A 163 -4.78 -8.99 16.88
C GLU A 163 -5.93 -8.62 17.82
N ALA A 164 -7.08 -8.17 17.30
CA ALA A 164 -8.25 -7.85 18.11
C ALA A 164 -8.75 -9.05 18.92
N VAL A 165 -8.85 -10.21 18.31
CA VAL A 165 -9.27 -11.46 18.99
C VAL A 165 -8.25 -11.85 20.07
N MET A 166 -6.97 -11.73 19.79
CA MET A 166 -5.90 -11.99 20.74
C MET A 166 -5.98 -11.05 21.95
N VAL A 167 -6.11 -9.74 21.72
CA VAL A 167 -6.26 -8.73 22.78
C VAL A 167 -7.47 -9.03 23.67
N VAL A 168 -8.63 -9.34 23.09
CA VAL A 168 -9.84 -9.65 23.88
C VAL A 168 -9.62 -10.89 24.74
N LYS A 169 -9.01 -11.97 24.23
CA LYS A 169 -8.69 -13.17 24.99
C LYS A 169 -7.72 -12.86 26.12
N HIS A 170 -6.69 -12.06 25.84
CA HIS A 170 -5.71 -11.64 26.85
C HIS A 170 -6.41 -10.85 27.98
N LEU A 171 -7.30 -9.91 27.67
CA LEU A 171 -8.09 -9.15 28.65
C LEU A 171 -9.00 -10.01 29.50
N LEU A 172 -9.51 -11.12 28.96
CA LEU A 172 -10.33 -12.11 29.68
C LEU A 172 -9.50 -13.04 30.58
N GLY A 173 -8.20 -12.87 30.64
CA GLY A 173 -7.29 -13.71 31.44
C GLY A 173 -6.94 -15.06 30.78
N GLU A 174 -7.30 -15.24 29.52
CA GLU A 174 -6.81 -16.36 28.69
C GLU A 174 -5.32 -16.13 28.36
N GLN A 175 -4.64 -17.17 27.92
CA GLN A 175 -3.24 -17.11 27.46
C GLN A 175 -3.21 -17.40 25.94
N PRO A 176 -3.65 -16.47 25.09
CA PRO A 176 -3.58 -16.66 23.64
C PRO A 176 -2.12 -16.69 23.21
N LEU A 177 -1.84 -17.38 22.11
CA LEU A 177 -0.56 -17.21 21.43
C LEU A 177 -0.53 -15.83 20.74
N PRO A 178 0.62 -15.14 20.75
CA PRO A 178 0.83 -13.95 19.93
C PRO A 178 0.59 -14.23 18.44
N VAL A 179 0.22 -13.21 17.69
CA VAL A 179 0.06 -13.33 16.23
C VAL A 179 1.42 -13.61 15.59
N ASP A 180 1.50 -14.69 14.83
CA ASP A 180 2.70 -15.05 14.07
C ASP A 180 2.65 -14.34 12.70
N TYR A 181 3.31 -13.20 12.60
CA TYR A 181 3.32 -12.37 11.39
C TYR A 181 4.04 -13.02 10.21
N ASP A 182 4.91 -13.99 10.43
CA ASP A 182 5.58 -14.72 9.35
C ASP A 182 4.65 -15.71 8.64
N ARG A 183 3.47 -16.00 9.23
CA ARG A 183 2.48 -16.93 8.67
C ARG A 183 1.20 -16.26 8.18
N VAL A 184 1.22 -14.95 8.11
CA VAL A 184 0.07 -14.20 7.60
C VAL A 184 -0.09 -14.41 6.10
N PRO A 185 -1.29 -14.73 5.60
CA PRO A 185 -1.53 -14.77 4.16
C PRO A 185 -1.58 -13.34 3.60
N TRP A 186 -0.96 -13.17 2.46
CA TRP A 186 -1.00 -11.94 1.66
C TRP A 186 -1.72 -12.19 0.35
N ALA A 187 -2.44 -11.21 -0.14
CA ALA A 187 -3.08 -11.24 -1.45
C ALA A 187 -2.98 -9.87 -2.12
N ILE A 188 -2.84 -9.88 -3.43
CA ILE A 188 -2.91 -8.69 -4.30
C ILE A 188 -3.95 -8.98 -5.35
N TYR A 189 -4.98 -8.15 -5.44
CA TYR A 189 -6.18 -8.35 -6.26
C TYR A 189 -6.04 -7.72 -7.66
N CYS A 190 -4.82 -7.73 -8.21
CA CYS A 190 -4.63 -7.43 -9.63
C CYS A 190 -4.98 -8.66 -10.49
N ASP A 191 -5.01 -8.52 -11.81
CA ASP A 191 -5.24 -9.64 -12.71
C ASP A 191 -3.94 -9.99 -13.47
N PRO A 192 -3.36 -11.19 -13.20
CA PRO A 192 -3.87 -12.25 -12.30
C PRO A 192 -3.69 -11.90 -10.82
N GLU A 193 -4.60 -12.39 -9.98
CA GLU A 193 -4.43 -12.35 -8.54
C GLU A 193 -3.18 -13.13 -8.12
N VAL A 194 -2.50 -12.64 -7.08
CA VAL A 194 -1.38 -13.34 -6.47
C VAL A 194 -1.60 -13.41 -4.97
N ALA A 195 -1.26 -14.56 -4.38
CA ALA A 195 -1.35 -14.76 -2.95
C ALA A 195 -0.17 -15.62 -2.48
N TRP A 196 0.27 -15.36 -1.25
CA TRP A 196 1.33 -16.13 -0.62
C TRP A 196 1.17 -16.12 0.90
N ALA A 197 1.88 -17.02 1.57
CA ALA A 197 2.02 -17.04 3.02
C ALA A 197 3.39 -17.61 3.37
N GLY A 198 3.97 -17.14 4.47
CA GLY A 198 5.30 -17.54 4.90
C GLY A 198 6.41 -16.66 4.33
N PRO A 199 7.67 -16.97 4.71
CA PRO A 199 8.83 -16.23 4.23
C PRO A 199 9.02 -16.46 2.73
N GLY A 200 9.35 -15.37 2.00
CA GLY A 200 9.78 -15.43 0.61
C GLY A 200 11.21 -15.96 0.44
N GLU A 201 11.67 -16.09 -0.83
CA GLU A 201 13.05 -16.46 -1.18
C GLU A 201 14.07 -15.35 -0.86
#